data_e0bc18192fe84eb24139bc6d2f294de9
#
_entry.id   e0bc18192fe84eb24139bc6d2f294de9
#
_cell.length_a   1.000
_cell.length_b   1.000
_cell.length_c   1.000
_cell.angle_alpha   90.00
_cell.angle_beta   90.00
_cell.angle_gamma   90.00
#
_symmetry.space_group_name_H-M   'P 1'
#
loop_
_entity.id
_entity.type
_entity.pdbx_description
1 polymer ?
#
loop_
_entity_poly.entity_id
_entity_poly.type
_entity_poly.pdbx_seq_one_letter_code
_entity_poly.pdbx_strand_id
1 'polypeptide(L)'
;DTVKKLNTDFPIILKSSTGTQTGVGVVVVESMRSLKSLVQMTLLYNKYLPIIIQEYIKIKYDMRVIVCEGKIVGPMRRNVMSDDIRSNASLGATTEEIELTDLERSESIRIAEEFGSRLVGVDLLPSEDRENELPYCLEVNANPGLNAIEEISKDSPTKMILETYKDRSIWQV
;
A
#
# COMPACT_ATOMS: atom_id res chain seq x y z
N ASP A 1 -23.43 9.14 -7.98
CA ASP A 1 -23.38 7.97 -8.87
C ASP A 1 -22.14 7.09 -8.68
N THR A 2 -20.95 7.66 -8.40
CA THR A 2 -19.70 6.87 -8.23
C THR A 2 -19.75 5.95 -7.02
N VAL A 3 -20.22 6.42 -5.86
CA VAL A 3 -20.34 5.60 -4.63
C VAL A 3 -21.30 4.42 -4.84
N LYS A 4 -22.42 4.65 -5.57
CA LYS A 4 -23.36 3.56 -5.90
C LYS A 4 -22.72 2.48 -6.80
N LYS A 5 -21.74 2.84 -7.63
CA LYS A 5 -21.04 1.90 -8.50
C LYS A 5 -20.04 1.02 -7.74
N LEU A 6 -19.57 1.45 -6.58
CA LEU A 6 -18.68 0.65 -5.73
C LEU A 6 -19.41 -0.50 -5.02
N ASN A 7 -20.76 -0.49 -5.04
CA ASN A 7 -21.60 -1.45 -4.33
C ASN A 7 -21.20 -1.62 -2.85
N THR A 8 -20.76 -0.53 -2.23
CA THR A 8 -20.34 -0.48 -0.83
C THR A 8 -21.11 0.59 -0.07
N ASP A 9 -21.26 0.39 1.22
CA ASP A 9 -21.87 1.34 2.14
C ASP A 9 -20.79 2.23 2.80
N PHE A 10 -21.24 3.24 3.54
CA PHE A 10 -20.33 4.03 4.37
C PHE A 10 -19.88 3.21 5.61
N PRO A 11 -18.67 3.45 6.12
CA PRO A 11 -17.68 4.43 5.67
C PRO A 11 -16.97 4.05 4.38
N ILE A 12 -16.43 5.06 3.69
CA ILE A 12 -15.58 4.91 2.50
C ILE A 12 -14.28 5.69 2.67
N ILE A 13 -13.27 5.35 1.86
CA ILE A 13 -12.02 6.12 1.78
C ILE A 13 -12.10 7.11 0.61
N LEU A 14 -11.75 8.35 0.90
CA LEU A 14 -11.49 9.39 -0.09
C LEU A 14 -10.00 9.70 -0.10
N LYS A 15 -9.36 9.64 -1.26
CA LYS A 15 -7.95 10.00 -1.39
C LYS A 15 -7.65 10.78 -2.66
N SER A 16 -6.62 11.63 -2.62
CA SER A 16 -6.06 12.25 -3.82
C SER A 16 -5.23 11.23 -4.60
N SER A 17 -5.37 11.21 -5.94
CA SER A 17 -4.52 10.37 -6.79
C SER A 17 -3.09 10.89 -6.91
N THR A 18 -2.87 12.18 -6.62
CA THR A 18 -1.55 12.80 -6.57
C THR A 18 -1.00 12.79 -5.14
N GLY A 19 -1.08 11.64 -4.48
CA GLY A 19 -0.73 11.48 -3.08
C GLY A 19 0.70 11.87 -2.77
N THR A 20 0.89 12.49 -1.61
CA THR A 20 2.21 12.60 -1.01
C THR A 20 2.57 11.23 -0.40
N GLN A 21 3.83 10.84 -0.44
CA GLN A 21 4.34 9.60 0.18
C GLN A 21 4.05 9.51 1.70
N THR A 22 3.46 10.56 2.28
CA THR A 22 3.18 10.71 3.71
C THR A 22 1.75 10.38 4.13
N GLY A 23 0.88 9.90 3.20
CA GLY A 23 -0.54 9.62 3.52
C GLY A 23 -1.39 10.87 3.75
N VAL A 24 -0.85 12.07 3.51
CA VAL A 24 -1.64 13.31 3.50
C VAL A 24 -2.64 13.25 2.35
N GLY A 25 -3.91 13.57 2.64
CA GLY A 25 -4.98 13.52 1.64
C GLY A 25 -5.79 12.23 1.59
N VAL A 26 -5.61 11.33 2.57
CA VAL A 26 -6.47 10.16 2.79
C VAL A 26 -7.45 10.47 3.93
N VAL A 27 -8.73 10.30 3.71
CA VAL A 27 -9.79 10.61 4.69
C VAL A 27 -10.84 9.50 4.70
N VAL A 28 -11.26 9.08 5.90
CA VAL A 28 -12.49 8.27 6.07
C VAL A 28 -13.70 9.19 5.99
N VAL A 29 -14.65 8.77 5.22
CA VAL A 29 -15.92 9.50 5.03
C VAL A 29 -17.07 8.62 5.48
N GLU A 30 -17.79 9.07 6.47
CA GLU A 30 -18.83 8.28 7.15
C GLU A 30 -20.25 8.49 6.57
N SER A 31 -20.41 9.48 5.69
CA SER A 31 -21.74 9.79 5.14
C SER A 31 -21.66 10.52 3.80
N MET A 32 -22.75 10.42 3.04
CA MET A 32 -22.91 11.18 1.79
C MET A 32 -22.85 12.70 2.03
N ARG A 33 -23.26 13.19 3.19
CA ARG A 33 -23.18 14.61 3.55
C ARG A 33 -21.73 15.04 3.66
N SER A 34 -20.93 14.29 4.43
CA SER A 34 -19.48 14.55 4.59
C SER A 34 -18.74 14.45 3.27
N LEU A 35 -19.05 13.44 2.45
CA LEU A 35 -18.47 13.29 1.10
C LEU A 35 -18.70 14.54 0.25
N LYS A 36 -19.94 15.02 0.16
CA LYS A 36 -20.27 16.21 -0.63
C LYS A 36 -19.47 17.44 -0.17
N SER A 37 -19.39 17.66 1.14
CA SER A 37 -18.65 18.78 1.72
C SER A 37 -17.15 18.70 1.41
N LEU A 38 -16.53 17.53 1.57
CA LEU A 38 -15.10 17.32 1.27
C LEU A 38 -14.80 17.51 -0.21
N VAL A 39 -15.62 16.95 -1.09
CA VAL A 39 -15.45 17.13 -2.54
C VAL A 39 -15.58 18.60 -2.93
N GLN A 40 -16.57 19.32 -2.39
CA GLN A 40 -16.74 20.76 -2.65
C GLN A 40 -15.52 21.56 -2.19
N MET A 41 -15.01 21.30 -0.97
CA MET A 41 -13.81 21.95 -0.49
C MET A 41 -12.59 21.66 -1.37
N THR A 42 -12.39 20.41 -1.74
CA THR A 42 -11.27 20.02 -2.61
C THR A 42 -11.34 20.75 -3.95
N LEU A 43 -12.53 20.82 -4.57
CA LEU A 43 -12.72 21.50 -5.85
C LEU A 43 -12.55 23.03 -5.77
N LEU A 44 -12.74 23.65 -4.60
CA LEU A 44 -12.45 25.07 -4.39
C LEU A 44 -10.94 25.36 -4.46
N TYR A 45 -10.11 24.45 -3.92
CA TYR A 45 -8.64 24.62 -3.94
C TYR A 45 -8.03 24.17 -5.28
N ASN A 46 -8.50 23.08 -5.83
CA ASN A 46 -8.02 22.55 -7.10
C ASN A 46 -9.12 21.75 -7.82
N LYS A 47 -9.77 22.38 -8.78
CA LYS A 47 -10.86 21.76 -9.57
C LYS A 47 -10.41 20.60 -10.47
N TYR A 48 -9.12 20.46 -10.67
CA TYR A 48 -8.53 19.39 -11.50
C TYR A 48 -7.88 18.27 -10.66
N LEU A 49 -7.98 18.35 -9.32
CA LEU A 49 -7.40 17.30 -8.46
C LEU A 49 -8.20 16.00 -8.63
N PRO A 50 -7.58 14.95 -9.16
CA PRO A 50 -8.25 13.67 -9.27
C PRO A 50 -8.48 13.08 -7.87
N ILE A 51 -9.71 12.64 -7.61
CA ILE A 51 -10.12 12.04 -6.34
C ILE A 51 -10.45 10.57 -6.59
N ILE A 52 -9.90 9.71 -5.75
CA ILE A 52 -10.20 8.29 -5.72
C ILE A 52 -11.12 8.01 -4.54
N ILE A 53 -12.17 7.23 -4.79
CA ILE A 53 -13.09 6.73 -3.77
C ILE A 53 -12.88 5.21 -3.71
N GLN A 54 -12.61 4.69 -2.51
CA GLN A 54 -12.40 3.28 -2.28
C GLN A 54 -13.31 2.78 -1.15
N GLU A 55 -13.58 1.49 -1.15
CA GLU A 55 -14.18 0.79 -0.04
C GLU A 55 -13.31 0.92 1.21
N TYR A 56 -13.94 1.07 2.37
CA TYR A 56 -13.27 1.04 3.65
C TYR A 56 -13.20 -0.39 4.18
N ILE A 57 -11.99 -0.92 4.27
CA ILE A 57 -11.72 -2.23 4.88
C ILE A 57 -11.11 -1.97 6.25
N LYS A 58 -11.76 -2.45 7.31
CA LYS A 58 -11.26 -2.31 8.68
C LYS A 58 -10.11 -3.28 8.91
N ILE A 59 -8.95 -2.74 9.19
CA ILE A 59 -7.73 -3.52 9.40
C ILE A 59 -7.04 -3.14 10.72
N LYS A 60 -6.18 -4.01 11.22
CA LYS A 60 -5.28 -3.73 12.35
C LYS A 60 -3.90 -3.29 11.88
N TYR A 61 -3.50 -3.73 10.71
CA TYR A 61 -2.23 -3.41 10.06
C TYR A 61 -2.36 -3.58 8.55
N ASP A 62 -1.49 -2.95 7.82
CA ASP A 62 -1.22 -3.28 6.42
C ASP A 62 0.17 -3.91 6.27
N MET A 63 0.45 -4.44 5.10
CA MET A 63 1.73 -5.05 4.77
C MET A 63 2.35 -4.30 3.61
N ARG A 64 3.64 -3.97 3.73
CA ARG A 64 4.46 -3.54 2.59
C ARG A 64 5.46 -4.63 2.26
N VAL A 65 5.42 -5.10 1.04
CA VAL A 65 6.30 -6.15 0.53
C VAL A 65 7.19 -5.54 -0.54
N ILE A 66 8.50 -5.56 -0.31
CA ILE A 66 9.47 -5.11 -1.32
C ILE A 66 9.84 -6.30 -2.18
N VAL A 67 9.58 -6.17 -3.49
CA VAL A 67 9.91 -7.19 -4.51
C VAL A 67 10.96 -6.62 -5.44
N CYS A 68 12.05 -7.36 -5.64
CA CYS A 68 13.12 -7.04 -6.56
C CYS A 68 13.36 -8.22 -7.50
N GLU A 69 13.17 -8.04 -8.82
CA GLU A 69 13.36 -9.08 -9.84
C GLU A 69 12.67 -10.40 -9.48
N GLY A 70 11.39 -10.32 -9.09
CA GLY A 70 10.59 -11.48 -8.70
C GLY A 70 10.95 -12.11 -7.35
N LYS A 71 11.85 -11.49 -6.57
CA LYS A 71 12.25 -11.96 -5.23
C LYS A 71 11.77 -10.99 -4.16
N ILE A 72 11.22 -11.52 -3.09
CA ILE A 72 10.89 -10.72 -1.91
C ILE A 72 12.16 -10.44 -1.13
N VAL A 73 12.47 -9.17 -0.94
CA VAL A 73 13.66 -8.70 -0.25
C VAL A 73 13.36 -8.04 1.09
N GLY A 74 12.09 -7.81 1.40
CA GLY A 74 11.69 -7.26 2.69
C GLY A 74 10.16 -7.18 2.82
N PRO A 75 9.56 -8.03 3.67
CA PRO A 75 8.18 -7.88 4.09
C PRO A 75 8.11 -7.17 5.44
N MET A 76 7.23 -6.19 5.58
CA MET A 76 6.95 -5.55 6.86
C MET A 76 5.45 -5.32 7.05
N ARG A 77 5.00 -5.37 8.29
CA ARG A 77 3.69 -4.85 8.67
C ARG A 77 3.82 -3.46 9.29
N ARG A 78 2.82 -2.64 9.06
CA ARG A 78 2.66 -1.30 9.62
C ARG A 78 1.38 -1.30 10.43
N ASN A 79 1.50 -1.15 11.74
CA ASN A 79 0.34 -1.20 12.61
C ASN A 79 -0.45 0.11 12.52
N VAL A 80 -1.77 0.01 12.41
CA VAL A 80 -2.66 1.16 12.45
C VAL A 80 -2.71 1.70 13.87
N MET A 81 -2.54 3.00 14.06
CA MET A 81 -2.69 3.63 15.36
C MET A 81 -4.17 3.70 15.74
N SER A 82 -4.48 3.61 17.04
CA SER A 82 -5.86 3.56 17.56
C SER A 82 -6.73 4.74 17.10
N ASP A 83 -6.12 5.87 16.82
CA ASP A 83 -6.81 7.13 16.50
C ASP A 83 -6.66 7.57 15.04
N ASP A 84 -5.96 6.78 14.22
CA ASP A 84 -5.79 7.06 12.79
C ASP A 84 -5.93 5.76 11.99
N ILE A 85 -6.62 5.84 10.88
CA ILE A 85 -6.80 4.73 9.93
C ILE A 85 -5.59 4.51 9.03
N ARG A 86 -4.61 5.42 9.08
CA ARG A 86 -3.44 5.41 8.23
C ARG A 86 -2.31 4.67 8.93
N SER A 87 -1.75 3.69 8.24
CA SER A 87 -0.63 2.85 8.70
C SER A 87 0.75 3.37 8.27
N ASN A 88 0.85 4.64 7.86
CA ASN A 88 2.11 5.19 7.38
C ASN A 88 3.14 5.36 8.52
N ALA A 89 4.32 4.77 8.34
CA ALA A 89 5.45 4.92 9.26
C ALA A 89 5.84 6.39 9.49
N SER A 90 5.68 7.26 8.48
CA SER A 90 5.92 8.70 8.58
C SER A 90 4.97 9.43 9.56
N LEU A 91 3.87 8.80 9.94
CA LEU A 91 2.88 9.32 10.91
C LEU A 91 3.02 8.68 12.30
N GLY A 92 4.12 7.94 12.56
CA GLY A 92 4.40 7.30 13.83
C GLY A 92 3.82 5.90 13.98
N ALA A 93 3.32 5.28 12.91
CA ALA A 93 2.93 3.88 12.93
C ALA A 93 4.14 3.00 13.25
N THR A 94 3.96 2.02 14.13
CA THR A 94 5.02 1.05 14.43
C THR A 94 5.14 0.05 13.29
N THR A 95 6.38 -0.26 12.93
CA THR A 95 6.72 -1.23 11.89
C THR A 95 7.42 -2.44 12.49
N GLU A 96 7.15 -3.60 11.96
CA GLU A 96 7.81 -4.84 12.34
C GLU A 96 7.90 -5.81 11.17
N GLU A 97 8.88 -6.69 11.19
CA GLU A 97 9.00 -7.76 10.21
C GLU A 97 7.79 -8.70 10.30
N ILE A 98 7.29 -9.18 9.16
CA ILE A 98 6.17 -10.12 9.12
C ILE A 98 6.53 -11.34 8.28
N GLU A 99 6.08 -12.50 8.74
CA GLU A 99 6.10 -13.72 7.93
C GLU A 99 4.86 -13.71 7.01
N LEU A 100 5.11 -13.80 5.71
CA LEU A 100 4.07 -13.86 4.69
C LEU A 100 3.58 -15.31 4.53
N THR A 101 2.27 -15.47 4.35
CA THR A 101 1.71 -16.73 3.88
C THR A 101 2.11 -17.01 2.42
N ASP A 102 1.91 -18.23 1.95
CA ASP A 102 2.20 -18.59 0.56
C ASP A 102 1.35 -17.78 -0.43
N LEU A 103 0.09 -17.49 -0.06
CA LEU A 103 -0.80 -16.65 -0.87
C LEU A 103 -0.33 -15.20 -0.94
N GLU A 104 0.05 -14.60 0.18
CA GLU A 104 0.56 -13.23 0.24
C GLU A 104 1.88 -13.10 -0.53
N ARG A 105 2.75 -14.09 -0.42
CA ARG A 105 4.02 -14.16 -1.15
C ARG A 105 3.80 -14.24 -2.65
N SER A 106 3.00 -15.22 -3.09
CA SER A 106 2.72 -15.43 -4.52
C SER A 106 2.01 -14.24 -5.15
N GLU A 107 1.04 -13.64 -4.43
CA GLU A 107 0.31 -12.48 -4.90
C GLU A 107 1.19 -11.23 -4.99
N SER A 108 2.09 -11.02 -4.03
CA SER A 108 3.05 -9.91 -4.10
C SER A 108 3.95 -9.99 -5.32
N ILE A 109 4.45 -11.18 -5.63
CA ILE A 109 5.31 -11.42 -6.81
C ILE A 109 4.49 -11.23 -8.09
N ARG A 110 3.29 -11.81 -8.18
CA ARG A 110 2.40 -11.66 -9.33
C ARG A 110 2.07 -10.20 -9.63
N ILE A 111 1.72 -9.42 -8.59
CA ILE A 111 1.43 -7.98 -8.74
C ILE A 111 2.67 -7.23 -9.25
N ALA A 112 3.86 -7.53 -8.72
CA ALA A 112 5.09 -6.89 -9.13
C ALA A 112 5.44 -7.20 -10.60
N GLU A 113 5.24 -8.43 -11.03
CA GLU A 113 5.43 -8.86 -12.42
C GLU A 113 4.46 -8.16 -13.38
N GLU A 114 3.17 -8.12 -13.05
CA GLU A 114 2.15 -7.44 -13.84
C GLU A 114 2.39 -5.92 -13.91
N PHE A 115 2.91 -5.33 -12.86
CA PHE A 115 3.29 -3.91 -12.84
C PHE A 115 4.50 -3.62 -13.73
N GLY A 116 5.36 -4.60 -13.99
CA GLY A 116 6.47 -4.53 -14.93
C GLY A 116 7.66 -3.68 -14.48
N SER A 117 7.81 -3.41 -13.19
CA SER A 117 8.98 -2.72 -12.65
C SER A 117 9.90 -3.70 -11.91
N ARG A 118 11.20 -3.51 -12.05
CA ARG A 118 12.24 -4.39 -11.48
C ARG A 118 12.34 -4.31 -9.96
N LEU A 119 12.01 -3.16 -9.38
CA LEU A 119 11.91 -2.93 -7.94
C LEU A 119 10.55 -2.31 -7.64
N VAL A 120 9.80 -2.94 -6.77
CA VAL A 120 8.41 -2.57 -6.46
C VAL A 120 8.13 -2.70 -4.97
N GLY A 121 7.44 -1.73 -4.42
CA GLY A 121 6.76 -1.86 -3.13
C GLY A 121 5.29 -2.18 -3.37
N VAL A 122 4.83 -3.31 -2.89
CA VAL A 122 3.43 -3.72 -2.94
C VAL A 122 2.81 -3.53 -1.56
N ASP A 123 1.80 -2.69 -1.45
CA ASP A 123 1.05 -2.49 -0.22
C ASP A 123 -0.21 -3.35 -0.25
N LEU A 124 -0.34 -4.23 0.74
CA LEU A 124 -1.42 -5.20 0.84
C LEU A 124 -2.20 -5.01 2.15
N LEU A 125 -3.52 -5.20 2.08
CA LEU A 125 -4.35 -5.39 3.27
C LEU A 125 -4.55 -6.90 3.45
N PRO A 126 -4.28 -7.45 4.65
CA PRO A 126 -4.53 -8.87 4.90
C PRO A 126 -6.03 -9.17 4.82
N SER A 127 -6.38 -10.34 4.30
CA SER A 127 -7.73 -10.90 4.46
C SER A 127 -7.95 -11.35 5.91
N GLU A 128 -9.20 -11.64 6.26
CA GLU A 128 -9.52 -12.21 7.58
C GLU A 128 -8.95 -13.62 7.74
N ASP A 129 -8.94 -14.41 6.66
CA ASP A 129 -8.33 -15.73 6.58
C ASP A 129 -7.10 -15.69 5.65
N ARG A 130 -5.98 -15.28 6.20
CA ARG A 130 -4.72 -15.11 5.47
C ARG A 130 -4.21 -16.37 4.77
N GLU A 131 -4.56 -17.55 5.28
CA GLU A 131 -4.08 -18.83 4.73
C GLU A 131 -4.90 -19.29 3.52
N ASN A 132 -6.17 -18.88 3.41
CA ASN A 132 -7.09 -19.39 2.40
C ASN A 132 -7.64 -18.31 1.46
N GLU A 133 -7.44 -17.02 1.78
CA GLU A 133 -7.93 -15.90 0.99
C GLU A 133 -6.80 -14.99 0.53
N LEU A 134 -6.92 -14.48 -0.69
CA LEU A 134 -5.96 -13.52 -1.23
C LEU A 134 -6.03 -12.19 -0.48
N PRO A 135 -4.89 -11.53 -0.24
CA PRO A 135 -4.87 -10.17 0.29
C PRO A 135 -5.42 -9.17 -0.74
N TYR A 136 -5.88 -8.02 -0.25
CA TYR A 136 -6.28 -6.91 -1.12
C TYR A 136 -5.06 -6.06 -1.49
N CYS A 137 -4.86 -5.80 -2.78
CA CYS A 137 -3.85 -4.85 -3.23
C CYS A 137 -4.34 -3.42 -3.01
N LEU A 138 -3.64 -2.68 -2.17
CA LEU A 138 -3.96 -1.28 -1.85
C LEU A 138 -3.25 -0.31 -2.79
N GLU A 139 -1.95 -0.53 -3.01
CA GLU A 139 -1.10 0.36 -3.78
C GLU A 139 0.14 -0.39 -4.30
N VAL A 140 0.63 0.05 -5.46
CA VAL A 140 1.91 -0.41 -6.04
C VAL A 140 2.82 0.79 -6.28
N ASN A 141 4.06 0.72 -5.79
CA ASN A 141 5.00 1.82 -5.82
C ASN A 141 6.32 1.42 -6.51
N ALA A 142 6.64 2.07 -7.64
CA ALA A 142 7.87 1.82 -8.41
C ALA A 142 9.14 2.39 -7.75
N ASN A 143 9.00 3.25 -6.74
CA ASN A 143 10.13 3.80 -6.00
C ASN A 143 9.87 3.68 -4.49
N PRO A 144 9.86 2.45 -3.94
CA PRO A 144 9.57 2.25 -2.54
C PRO A 144 10.68 2.81 -1.65
N GLY A 145 10.30 3.52 -0.58
CA GLY A 145 11.24 3.87 0.47
C GLY A 145 11.70 2.62 1.23
N LEU A 146 13.00 2.49 1.47
CA LEU A 146 13.61 1.32 2.12
C LEU A 146 13.95 1.56 3.61
N ASN A 147 13.93 2.79 4.10
CA ASN A 147 14.41 3.11 5.43
C ASN A 147 13.73 2.29 6.54
N ALA A 148 12.40 2.28 6.55
CA ALA A 148 11.66 1.58 7.60
C ALA A 148 11.90 0.07 7.59
N ILE A 149 12.01 -0.55 6.42
CA ILE A 149 12.28 -1.99 6.32
C ILE A 149 13.73 -2.31 6.67
N GLU A 150 14.68 -1.43 6.33
CA GLU A 150 16.09 -1.59 6.67
C GLU A 150 16.33 -1.58 8.19
N GLU A 151 15.56 -0.78 8.93
CA GLU A 151 15.67 -0.68 10.39
C GLU A 151 15.20 -1.93 11.14
N ILE A 152 14.25 -2.68 10.56
CA ILE A 152 13.61 -3.81 11.24
C ILE A 152 14.07 -5.18 10.74
N SER A 153 14.62 -5.25 9.53
CA SER A 153 15.01 -6.51 8.91
C SER A 153 16.32 -7.04 9.46
N LYS A 154 16.40 -8.35 9.67
CA LYS A 154 17.65 -9.04 10.08
C LYS A 154 18.71 -8.96 9.00
N ASP A 155 18.30 -9.15 7.74
CA ASP A 155 19.16 -9.05 6.57
C ASP A 155 18.83 -7.72 5.86
N SER A 156 19.87 -7.01 5.43
CA SER A 156 19.69 -5.71 4.78
C SER A 156 18.98 -5.85 3.41
N PRO A 157 17.74 -5.33 3.25
CA PRO A 157 17.04 -5.31 1.97
C PRO A 157 17.84 -4.58 0.88
N THR A 158 18.52 -3.49 1.22
CA THR A 158 19.39 -2.74 0.30
C THR A 158 20.51 -3.63 -0.23
N LYS A 159 21.15 -4.42 0.64
CA LYS A 159 22.20 -5.37 0.22
C LYS A 159 21.64 -6.44 -0.71
N MET A 160 20.49 -7.01 -0.38
CA MET A 160 19.82 -8.03 -1.21
C MET A 160 19.48 -7.48 -2.60
N ILE A 161 18.97 -6.25 -2.69
CA ILE A 161 18.69 -5.56 -3.95
C ILE A 161 19.99 -5.39 -4.77
N LEU A 162 21.05 -4.89 -4.13
CA LEU A 162 22.34 -4.68 -4.80
C LEU A 162 22.95 -6.00 -5.30
N GLU A 163 22.85 -7.08 -4.52
CA GLU A 163 23.31 -8.41 -4.93
C GLU A 163 22.50 -8.94 -6.11
N THR A 164 21.19 -8.74 -6.12
CA THR A 164 20.34 -9.10 -7.25
C THR A 164 20.75 -8.36 -8.52
N TYR A 165 21.06 -7.06 -8.45
CA TYR A 165 21.50 -6.28 -9.60
C TYR A 165 22.95 -6.56 -10.03
N LYS A 166 23.77 -7.23 -9.24
CA LYS A 166 25.10 -7.71 -9.68
C LYS A 166 25.01 -8.88 -10.65
N ASP A 167 23.92 -9.62 -10.62
CA ASP A 167 23.68 -10.68 -11.60
C ASP A 167 23.40 -10.08 -12.97
N ARG A 168 24.44 -10.10 -13.85
CA ARG A 168 24.35 -9.52 -15.19
C ARG A 168 23.41 -10.27 -16.12
N SER A 169 23.00 -11.49 -15.78
CA SER A 169 22.06 -12.27 -16.59
C SER A 169 20.68 -11.59 -16.69
N ILE A 170 20.29 -10.84 -15.67
CA ILE A 170 19.04 -10.07 -15.64
C ILE A 170 19.04 -8.81 -16.51
N TRP A 171 20.20 -8.40 -17.07
CA TRP A 171 20.34 -7.22 -17.94
C TRP A 171 20.19 -7.54 -19.43
N GLN A 172 20.01 -8.81 -19.78
CA GLN A 172 19.77 -9.19 -21.17
C GLN A 172 18.29 -8.95 -21.50
N VAL A 173 18.03 -7.88 -22.25
CA VAL A 173 16.73 -7.53 -22.86
C VAL A 173 16.64 -8.21 -24.22
#